data_770ec2ed313ad140a1ef82879a05dcbc
#
_entry.id   770ec2ed313ad140a1ef82879a05dcbc
#
_cell.length_a   1.000
_cell.length_b   1.000
_cell.length_c   1.000
_cell.angle_alpha   90.00
_cell.angle_beta   90.00
_cell.angle_gamma   90.00
#
_symmetry.space_group_name_H-M   'P 1'
#
loop_
_entity.id
_entity.type
_entity.pdbx_description
1 polymer ?
#
loop_
_entity_poly.entity_id
_entity_poly.type
_entity_poly.pdbx_seq_one_letter_code
_entity_poly.pdbx_strand_id
1 'polypeptide(L)'
;IKWLLQRLFSKSVLSVSGVTVLTQKPPVVSVRKGETATMDCNLGTVTNTVFWYKQIPGGVPQHVVRFRHDWSSPSYGSGFSAPKFTSTHQSRSDYRLIIKNVEEGDSAVYYCKTWDGSVNEHVSHLSPPVLTVFPPSSAELQSNTASLVCLSSQSVKFADVSWLAGGSPVSSEISTSTAVQRPDQTYQISSSLTIQTSDWNMDKVYTCKVSLGLHTLHKTIKMSECPTE
;
A
#
# COMPACT_ATOMS: atom_id res chain seq x y z
N ILE A 1 -54.90 12.80 -31.85
CA ILE A 1 -54.78 11.87 -30.70
C ILE A 1 -53.30 11.77 -30.40
N LYS A 2 -52.81 12.49 -29.35
CA LYS A 2 -51.42 12.48 -28.86
C LYS A 2 -51.23 11.29 -27.94
N TRP A 3 -50.33 10.36 -28.27
CA TRP A 3 -49.86 9.34 -27.37
C TRP A 3 -48.64 9.89 -26.57
N LEU A 4 -48.80 10.12 -25.25
CA LEU A 4 -47.72 10.36 -24.32
C LEU A 4 -47.11 9.01 -23.93
N LEU A 5 -45.92 8.74 -24.40
CA LEU A 5 -45.06 7.68 -23.89
C LEU A 5 -44.35 8.19 -22.60
N GLN A 6 -44.91 7.80 -21.46
CA GLN A 6 -44.29 8.03 -20.16
C GLN A 6 -43.16 7.01 -19.97
N ARG A 7 -41.90 7.44 -20.16
CA ARG A 7 -40.74 6.63 -19.77
C ARG A 7 -40.65 6.60 -18.26
N LEU A 8 -40.99 5.47 -17.67
CA LEU A 8 -40.63 5.14 -16.29
C LEU A 8 -39.12 4.99 -16.21
N PHE A 9 -38.43 6.03 -15.74
CA PHE A 9 -37.08 5.91 -15.23
C PHE A 9 -37.14 5.13 -13.92
N SER A 10 -36.89 3.83 -14.01
CA SER A 10 -36.51 3.02 -12.87
C SER A 10 -35.19 3.59 -12.35
N LYS A 11 -35.22 4.39 -11.27
CA LYS A 11 -34.06 4.69 -10.48
C LYS A 11 -33.65 3.39 -9.81
N SER A 12 -32.74 2.65 -10.45
CA SER A 12 -31.93 1.68 -9.72
C SER A 12 -31.12 2.47 -8.69
N VAL A 13 -31.58 2.42 -7.45
CA VAL A 13 -30.76 2.81 -6.30
C VAL A 13 -29.62 1.79 -6.30
N LEU A 14 -28.49 2.16 -6.87
CA LEU A 14 -27.23 1.49 -6.60
C LEU A 14 -27.01 1.65 -5.10
N SER A 15 -27.31 0.61 -4.35
CA SER A 15 -26.87 0.46 -2.98
C SER A 15 -25.33 0.46 -3.06
N VAL A 16 -24.73 1.58 -2.74
CA VAL A 16 -23.31 1.63 -2.46
C VAL A 16 -23.15 0.83 -1.18
N SER A 17 -22.79 -0.43 -1.33
CA SER A 17 -22.36 -1.29 -0.23
C SER A 17 -21.19 -0.56 0.41
N GLY A 18 -21.38 -0.03 1.63
CA GLY A 18 -20.35 0.75 2.32
C GLY A 18 -19.14 -0.13 2.54
N VAL A 19 -18.06 0.19 1.85
CA VAL A 19 -16.76 -0.46 2.08
C VAL A 19 -16.38 -0.22 3.55
N THR A 20 -16.04 -1.28 4.24
CA THR A 20 -15.55 -1.21 5.63
C THR A 20 -14.32 -0.30 5.70
N VAL A 21 -14.42 0.80 6.45
CA VAL A 21 -13.29 1.71 6.69
C VAL A 21 -12.60 1.31 7.99
N LEU A 22 -11.51 0.57 7.85
CA LEU A 22 -10.64 0.22 8.97
C LEU A 22 -9.75 1.42 9.32
N THR A 23 -9.59 1.71 10.62
CA THR A 23 -8.74 2.80 11.09
C THR A 23 -7.69 2.30 12.08
N GLN A 24 -6.48 2.85 12.00
CA GLN A 24 -5.36 2.55 12.92
C GLN A 24 -4.81 3.84 13.53
N LYS A 25 -4.51 3.80 14.83
CA LYS A 25 -3.98 4.93 15.59
C LYS A 25 -2.92 4.45 16.59
N PRO A 26 -1.91 5.28 16.90
CA PRO A 26 -1.52 6.49 16.17
C PRO A 26 -0.85 6.16 14.82
N PRO A 27 -0.75 7.10 13.87
CA PRO A 27 -0.09 6.86 12.58
C PRO A 27 1.41 6.64 12.70
N VAL A 28 2.03 7.17 13.75
CA VAL A 28 3.47 6.99 14.06
C VAL A 28 3.62 6.74 15.56
N VAL A 29 4.44 5.77 15.91
CA VAL A 29 4.84 5.46 17.29
C VAL A 29 6.35 5.64 17.41
N SER A 30 6.79 6.47 18.37
CA SER A 30 8.19 6.62 18.71
C SER A 30 8.38 6.26 20.18
N VAL A 31 9.17 5.21 20.44
CA VAL A 31 9.48 4.73 21.78
C VAL A 31 10.98 4.46 21.89
N ARG A 32 11.51 4.50 23.12
CA ARG A 32 12.91 4.14 23.40
C ARG A 32 13.06 2.63 23.49
N LYS A 33 14.29 2.15 23.27
CA LYS A 33 14.63 0.75 23.52
C LYS A 33 14.23 0.33 24.94
N GLY A 34 13.57 -0.81 25.05
CA GLY A 34 13.08 -1.36 26.32
C GLY A 34 11.66 -0.92 26.69
N GLU A 35 11.12 0.13 26.08
CA GLU A 35 9.75 0.59 26.35
C GLU A 35 8.71 -0.29 25.64
N THR A 36 7.43 0.04 25.83
CA THR A 36 6.30 -0.64 25.22
C THR A 36 5.66 0.26 24.15
N ALA A 37 5.52 -0.27 22.95
CA ALA A 37 4.75 0.36 21.88
C ALA A 37 3.32 -0.21 21.84
N THR A 38 2.34 0.66 21.59
CA THR A 38 0.93 0.26 21.42
C THR A 38 0.34 0.89 20.18
N MET A 39 -0.50 0.12 19.47
CA MET A 39 -1.23 0.57 18.29
C MET A 39 -2.65 0.06 18.35
N ASP A 40 -3.62 0.94 18.16
CA ASP A 40 -5.04 0.62 18.14
C ASP A 40 -5.53 0.43 16.70
N CYS A 41 -6.44 -0.51 16.51
CA CYS A 41 -7.09 -0.81 15.25
C CYS A 41 -8.59 -0.92 15.47
N ASN A 42 -9.38 -0.03 14.85
CA ASN A 42 -10.81 -0.18 14.76
C ASN A 42 -11.16 -0.76 13.39
N LEU A 43 -11.83 -1.91 13.37
CA LEU A 43 -12.16 -2.65 12.16
C LEU A 43 -13.31 -2.02 11.35
N GLY A 44 -13.93 -0.93 11.84
CA GLY A 44 -15.03 -0.23 11.17
C GLY A 44 -16.35 -0.98 11.17
N THR A 45 -16.32 -2.28 11.24
CA THR A 45 -17.49 -3.18 11.36
C THR A 45 -17.19 -4.34 12.29
N VAL A 46 -18.23 -5.09 12.66
CA VAL A 46 -18.12 -6.24 13.56
C VAL A 46 -17.68 -7.46 12.75
N THR A 47 -16.38 -7.65 12.59
CA THR A 47 -15.80 -8.82 11.88
C THR A 47 -15.20 -9.87 12.80
N ASN A 48 -15.12 -9.61 14.10
CA ASN A 48 -14.63 -10.51 15.16
C ASN A 48 -13.17 -10.96 15.02
N THR A 49 -12.39 -10.55 14.01
CA THR A 49 -11.03 -11.05 13.79
C THR A 49 -10.13 -9.96 13.26
N VAL A 50 -9.02 -9.74 13.96
CA VAL A 50 -7.92 -8.87 13.50
C VAL A 50 -6.72 -9.73 13.10
N PHE A 51 -5.99 -9.28 12.09
CA PHE A 51 -4.67 -9.75 11.72
C PHE A 51 -3.71 -8.59 11.80
N TRP A 52 -2.57 -8.77 12.46
CA TRP A 52 -1.49 -7.80 12.52
C TRP A 52 -0.31 -8.27 11.69
N TYR A 53 0.26 -7.35 10.93
CA TYR A 53 1.42 -7.57 10.08
C TYR A 53 2.54 -6.60 10.43
N LYS A 54 3.78 -7.05 10.24
CA LYS A 54 5.01 -6.26 10.30
C LYS A 54 5.65 -6.26 8.92
N GLN A 55 6.08 -5.11 8.46
CA GLN A 55 6.84 -4.98 7.22
C GLN A 55 8.03 -4.05 7.45
N ILE A 56 9.24 -4.55 7.28
CA ILE A 56 10.46 -3.74 7.21
C ILE A 56 10.55 -3.10 5.82
N PRO A 57 11.21 -1.92 5.67
CA PRO A 57 11.45 -1.32 4.35
C PRO A 57 12.14 -2.30 3.40
N GLY A 58 11.62 -2.43 2.18
CA GLY A 58 12.11 -3.38 1.18
C GLY A 58 11.83 -4.86 1.45
N GLY A 59 11.15 -5.17 2.56
CA GLY A 59 10.81 -6.53 2.96
C GLY A 59 9.37 -6.94 2.62
N VAL A 60 9.12 -8.23 2.71
CA VAL A 60 7.76 -8.78 2.57
C VAL A 60 6.98 -8.66 3.89
N PRO A 61 5.64 -8.47 3.83
CA PRO A 61 4.80 -8.49 5.01
C PRO A 61 4.91 -9.81 5.79
N GLN A 62 5.15 -9.73 7.09
CA GLN A 62 5.21 -10.87 7.99
C GLN A 62 3.98 -10.87 8.89
N HIS A 63 3.31 -12.00 9.01
CA HIS A 63 2.20 -12.16 9.94
C HIS A 63 2.75 -12.17 11.38
N VAL A 64 2.27 -11.23 12.20
CA VAL A 64 2.66 -11.11 13.62
C VAL A 64 1.73 -11.92 14.51
N VAL A 65 0.45 -11.57 14.48
CA VAL A 65 -0.56 -12.18 15.37
C VAL A 65 -1.95 -12.05 14.76
N ARG A 66 -2.74 -13.09 14.92
CA ARG A 66 -4.17 -13.13 14.62
C ARG A 66 -4.95 -13.31 15.91
N PHE A 67 -6.03 -12.55 16.08
CA PHE A 67 -6.88 -12.65 17.26
C PHE A 67 -8.35 -12.53 16.90
N ARG A 68 -9.16 -13.47 17.39
CA ARG A 68 -10.62 -13.41 17.32
C ARG A 68 -11.18 -13.03 18.69
N HIS A 69 -12.29 -12.30 18.68
CA HIS A 69 -12.94 -11.84 19.91
C HIS A 69 -13.38 -12.99 20.84
N ASP A 70 -13.73 -14.13 20.28
CA ASP A 70 -14.20 -15.32 21.02
C ASP A 70 -13.06 -16.31 21.38
N TRP A 71 -11.80 -15.98 21.02
CA TRP A 71 -10.67 -16.81 21.40
C TRP A 71 -10.13 -16.45 22.78
N SER A 72 -9.71 -17.44 23.55
CA SER A 72 -9.07 -17.26 24.86
C SER A 72 -7.63 -16.72 24.74
N SER A 73 -6.97 -16.92 23.61
CA SER A 73 -5.60 -16.45 23.33
C SER A 73 -5.38 -16.23 21.84
N PRO A 74 -4.50 -15.27 21.48
CA PRO A 74 -4.15 -15.02 20.09
C PRO A 74 -3.28 -16.15 19.50
N SER A 75 -3.27 -16.24 18.15
CA SER A 75 -2.38 -17.12 17.39
C SER A 75 -1.27 -16.29 16.74
N TYR A 76 -0.03 -16.74 16.85
CA TYR A 76 1.16 -16.00 16.39
C TYR A 76 1.71 -16.55 15.09
N GLY A 77 2.29 -15.66 14.28
CA GLY A 77 3.10 -16.02 13.14
C GLY A 77 4.48 -16.54 13.53
N SER A 78 5.18 -17.15 12.57
CA SER A 78 6.54 -17.64 12.79
C SER A 78 7.48 -16.50 13.22
N GLY A 79 8.24 -16.72 14.31
CA GLY A 79 9.17 -15.73 14.87
C GLY A 79 8.52 -14.70 15.81
N PHE A 80 7.22 -14.79 16.08
CA PHE A 80 6.50 -13.90 17.00
C PHE A 80 5.85 -14.70 18.14
N SER A 81 5.86 -14.15 19.34
CA SER A 81 5.25 -14.79 20.52
C SER A 81 4.99 -13.82 21.66
N ALA A 82 4.11 -14.22 22.59
CA ALA A 82 4.03 -13.60 23.90
C ALA A 82 5.32 -13.89 24.72
N PRO A 83 5.70 -13.02 25.68
CA PRO A 83 5.02 -11.78 26.05
C PRO A 83 5.42 -10.57 25.20
N LYS A 84 6.39 -10.70 24.25
CA LYS A 84 6.90 -9.57 23.45
C LYS A 84 5.81 -8.98 22.56
N PHE A 85 5.10 -9.82 21.83
CA PHE A 85 3.97 -9.42 20.98
C PHE A 85 2.67 -9.91 21.58
N THR A 86 1.70 -9.02 21.73
CA THR A 86 0.38 -9.36 22.30
C THR A 86 -0.69 -8.57 21.57
N SER A 87 -1.82 -9.20 21.30
CA SER A 87 -3.02 -8.50 20.85
C SER A 87 -4.11 -8.61 21.90
N THR A 88 -4.79 -7.50 22.17
CA THR A 88 -5.97 -7.43 23.04
C THR A 88 -7.14 -6.84 22.28
N HIS A 89 -8.35 -6.93 22.82
CA HIS A 89 -9.55 -6.31 22.26
C HIS A 89 -10.40 -5.69 23.38
N GLN A 90 -11.03 -4.56 23.10
CA GLN A 90 -12.01 -3.89 23.95
C GLN A 90 -13.44 -4.19 23.50
N SER A 91 -13.62 -4.53 22.23
CA SER A 91 -14.91 -4.89 21.61
C SER A 91 -14.67 -5.86 20.44
N ARG A 92 -15.73 -6.17 19.70
CA ARG A 92 -15.66 -6.99 18.48
C ARG A 92 -15.02 -6.27 17.31
N SER A 93 -14.88 -4.95 17.38
CA SER A 93 -14.26 -4.12 16.35
C SER A 93 -13.00 -3.40 16.81
N ASP A 94 -12.74 -3.28 18.12
CA ASP A 94 -11.60 -2.54 18.67
C ASP A 94 -10.53 -3.47 19.19
N TYR A 95 -9.36 -3.42 18.55
CA TYR A 95 -8.22 -4.24 18.87
C TYR A 95 -6.97 -3.38 19.10
N ARG A 96 -6.02 -3.94 19.84
CA ARG A 96 -4.74 -3.30 20.14
C ARG A 96 -3.60 -4.28 19.94
N LEU A 97 -2.54 -3.86 19.27
CA LEU A 97 -1.25 -4.52 19.26
C LEU A 97 -0.36 -3.90 20.35
N ILE A 98 0.29 -4.73 21.13
CA ILE A 98 1.23 -4.35 22.18
C ILE A 98 2.57 -5.02 21.87
N ILE A 99 3.64 -4.22 21.78
CA ILE A 99 5.00 -4.70 21.58
C ILE A 99 5.80 -4.27 22.81
N LYS A 100 6.21 -5.23 23.65
CA LYS A 100 6.97 -4.98 24.87
C LYS A 100 8.46 -5.09 24.63
N ASN A 101 9.24 -4.37 25.44
CA ASN A 101 10.70 -4.39 25.37
C ASN A 101 11.19 -4.16 23.93
N VAL A 102 10.79 -3.04 23.35
CA VAL A 102 11.08 -2.68 21.95
C VAL A 102 12.57 -2.64 21.70
N GLU A 103 13.03 -3.24 20.61
CA GLU A 103 14.40 -3.28 20.14
C GLU A 103 14.50 -2.65 18.74
N GLU A 104 15.73 -2.43 18.26
CA GLU A 104 15.98 -1.83 16.95
C GLU A 104 15.34 -2.64 15.80
N GLY A 105 15.40 -3.98 15.89
CA GLY A 105 14.78 -4.89 14.93
C GLY A 105 13.26 -4.86 14.91
N ASP A 106 12.61 -4.16 15.86
CA ASP A 106 11.15 -3.96 15.86
C ASP A 106 10.75 -2.71 15.05
N SER A 107 11.70 -1.90 14.59
CA SER A 107 11.43 -0.74 13.74
C SER A 107 10.88 -1.21 12.38
N ALA A 108 9.61 -0.95 12.12
CA ALA A 108 8.90 -1.41 10.93
C ALA A 108 7.59 -0.65 10.74
N VAL A 109 6.91 -0.90 9.62
CA VAL A 109 5.50 -0.57 9.46
C VAL A 109 4.68 -1.72 10.04
N TYR A 110 3.83 -1.40 11.01
CA TYR A 110 2.83 -2.33 11.52
C TYR A 110 1.46 -1.92 11.04
N TYR A 111 0.69 -2.86 10.56
CA TYR A 111 -0.67 -2.59 10.12
C TYR A 111 -1.60 -3.74 10.43
N CYS A 112 -2.85 -3.38 10.73
CA CYS A 112 -3.91 -4.33 10.95
C CYS A 112 -4.72 -4.54 9.67
N LYS A 113 -5.33 -5.70 9.56
CA LYS A 113 -6.34 -6.02 8.56
C LYS A 113 -7.43 -6.91 9.12
N THR A 114 -8.54 -6.93 8.43
CA THR A 114 -9.63 -7.87 8.67
C THR A 114 -10.17 -8.39 7.35
N TRP A 115 -11.06 -9.38 7.43
CA TRP A 115 -11.81 -9.88 6.29
C TRP A 115 -13.15 -9.13 6.21
N ASP A 116 -13.44 -8.51 5.07
CA ASP A 116 -14.75 -7.91 4.80
C ASP A 116 -15.58 -8.87 3.93
N GLY A 117 -16.58 -9.51 4.54
CA GLY A 117 -17.46 -10.44 3.85
C GLY A 117 -18.39 -9.80 2.83
N SER A 118 -18.61 -8.48 2.91
CA SER A 118 -19.48 -7.77 1.97
C SER A 118 -18.86 -7.60 0.58
N VAL A 119 -17.54 -7.42 0.55
CA VAL A 119 -16.74 -7.32 -0.69
C VAL A 119 -15.90 -8.57 -0.95
N ASN A 120 -15.95 -9.55 -0.05
CA ASN A 120 -15.19 -10.81 -0.12
C ASN A 120 -13.67 -10.58 -0.27
N GLU A 121 -13.14 -9.60 0.46
CA GLU A 121 -11.73 -9.20 0.41
C GLU A 121 -11.16 -8.89 1.79
N HIS A 122 -9.83 -8.88 1.89
CA HIS A 122 -9.14 -8.34 3.05
C HIS A 122 -9.03 -6.83 2.94
N VAL A 123 -9.44 -6.13 3.98
CA VAL A 123 -9.29 -4.67 4.10
C VAL A 123 -8.24 -4.31 5.15
N SER A 124 -7.47 -3.27 4.89
CA SER A 124 -6.49 -2.69 5.80
C SER A 124 -6.61 -1.17 5.84
N HIS A 125 -5.99 -0.52 6.84
CA HIS A 125 -5.97 0.95 6.89
C HIS A 125 -5.03 1.57 5.83
N LEU A 126 -4.14 0.77 5.24
CA LEU A 126 -3.26 1.23 4.17
C LEU A 126 -4.06 1.30 2.88
N SER A 127 -4.24 2.50 2.35
CA SER A 127 -4.79 2.69 1.02
C SER A 127 -3.77 2.26 -0.04
N PRO A 128 -4.22 1.71 -1.18
CA PRO A 128 -3.33 1.46 -2.31
C PRO A 128 -2.57 2.73 -2.70
N PRO A 129 -1.29 2.64 -3.09
CA PRO A 129 -0.57 3.79 -3.63
C PRO A 129 -1.18 4.25 -4.95
N VAL A 130 -1.00 5.53 -5.29
CA VAL A 130 -1.35 6.08 -6.60
C VAL A 130 -0.07 6.25 -7.40
N LEU A 131 0.01 5.66 -8.60
CA LEU A 131 1.20 5.69 -9.45
C LEU A 131 0.98 6.52 -10.70
N THR A 132 2.01 7.32 -11.03
CA THR A 132 2.12 7.99 -12.32
C THR A 132 3.53 7.74 -12.87
N VAL A 133 3.61 7.31 -14.13
CA VAL A 133 4.89 7.13 -14.83
C VAL A 133 4.95 8.13 -15.95
N PHE A 134 6.08 8.84 -16.04
CA PHE A 134 6.35 9.86 -17.04
C PHE A 134 7.36 9.33 -18.06
N PRO A 135 7.12 9.57 -19.35
CA PRO A 135 8.08 9.25 -20.40
C PRO A 135 9.30 10.18 -20.35
N PRO A 136 10.38 9.85 -21.07
CA PRO A 136 11.48 10.76 -21.27
C PRO A 136 11.01 12.06 -21.94
N SER A 137 11.66 13.16 -21.61
CA SER A 137 11.45 14.43 -22.32
C SER A 137 12.04 14.36 -23.73
N SER A 138 11.45 15.14 -24.66
CA SER A 138 11.98 15.24 -26.03
C SER A 138 13.43 15.72 -26.07
N ALA A 139 13.85 16.54 -25.12
CA ALA A 139 15.24 16.97 -25.00
C ALA A 139 16.19 15.81 -24.63
N GLU A 140 15.80 14.94 -23.68
CA GLU A 140 16.61 13.77 -23.31
C GLU A 140 16.73 12.75 -24.44
N LEU A 141 15.70 12.64 -25.28
CA LEU A 141 15.70 11.71 -26.42
C LEU A 141 16.69 12.10 -27.53
N GLN A 142 17.29 13.29 -27.47
CA GLN A 142 18.39 13.72 -28.35
C GLN A 142 19.76 13.16 -27.90
N SER A 143 19.83 12.54 -26.74
CA SER A 143 21.04 11.90 -26.20
C SER A 143 20.95 10.37 -26.25
N ASN A 144 22.04 9.67 -25.88
CA ASN A 144 22.07 8.20 -25.87
C ASN A 144 21.27 7.58 -24.71
N THR A 145 21.03 8.37 -23.66
CA THR A 145 20.31 7.92 -22.46
C THR A 145 19.21 8.91 -22.12
N ALA A 146 18.15 8.41 -21.53
CA ALA A 146 16.99 9.18 -21.12
C ALA A 146 16.42 8.64 -19.80
N SER A 147 15.55 9.40 -19.13
CA SER A 147 15.02 9.03 -17.83
C SER A 147 13.51 8.77 -17.89
N LEU A 148 13.09 7.64 -17.34
CA LEU A 148 11.70 7.39 -16.95
C LEU A 148 11.53 7.81 -15.49
N VAL A 149 10.42 8.45 -15.15
CA VAL A 149 10.13 8.86 -13.77
C VAL A 149 8.83 8.25 -13.30
N CYS A 150 8.87 7.59 -12.14
CA CYS A 150 7.69 7.07 -11.46
C CYS A 150 7.44 7.89 -10.20
N LEU A 151 6.25 8.46 -10.08
CA LEU A 151 5.78 9.11 -8.85
C LEU A 151 4.78 8.19 -8.16
N SER A 152 4.99 7.97 -6.88
CA SER A 152 4.06 7.25 -6.00
C SER A 152 3.57 8.18 -4.90
N SER A 153 2.25 8.28 -4.74
CA SER A 153 1.61 8.94 -3.59
C SER A 153 0.95 7.87 -2.73
N GLN A 154 1.23 7.88 -1.42
CA GLN A 154 0.78 6.86 -0.48
C GLN A 154 0.48 7.40 0.91
N SER A 155 -0.26 6.63 1.70
CA SER A 155 -0.70 7.01 3.06
C SER A 155 0.40 6.94 4.12
N VAL A 156 1.52 6.26 3.88
CA VAL A 156 2.66 6.12 4.81
C VAL A 156 3.99 6.36 4.11
N LYS A 157 5.03 6.74 4.87
CA LYS A 157 6.36 7.08 4.33
C LYS A 157 7.17 5.90 3.78
N PHE A 158 6.74 4.67 3.99
CA PHE A 158 7.46 3.47 3.58
C PHE A 158 6.70 2.78 2.45
N ALA A 159 7.28 2.80 1.26
CA ALA A 159 6.88 1.98 0.14
C ALA A 159 8.14 1.53 -0.59
N ASP A 160 8.08 0.36 -1.20
CA ASP A 160 9.17 -0.19 -1.98
C ASP A 160 8.89 0.06 -3.46
N VAL A 161 9.88 0.63 -4.17
CA VAL A 161 9.78 0.94 -5.60
C VAL A 161 10.81 0.11 -6.36
N SER A 162 10.36 -0.57 -7.39
CA SER A 162 11.20 -1.38 -8.27
C SER A 162 10.81 -1.20 -9.73
N TRP A 163 11.73 -1.54 -10.63
CA TRP A 163 11.54 -1.40 -12.05
C TRP A 163 11.75 -2.73 -12.77
N LEU A 164 10.98 -2.91 -13.86
CA LEU A 164 11.19 -4.00 -14.81
C LEU A 164 11.38 -3.39 -16.21
N ALA A 165 12.25 -4.01 -17.01
CA ALA A 165 12.48 -3.70 -18.41
C ALA A 165 12.25 -4.97 -19.23
N GLY A 166 11.31 -4.94 -20.16
CA GLY A 166 10.91 -6.13 -20.93
C GLY A 166 10.44 -7.29 -20.04
N GLY A 167 9.84 -6.99 -18.87
CA GLY A 167 9.39 -7.99 -17.88
C GLY A 167 10.46 -8.49 -16.92
N SER A 168 11.74 -8.17 -17.13
CA SER A 168 12.86 -8.57 -16.26
C SER A 168 13.17 -7.48 -15.23
N PRO A 169 13.46 -7.85 -13.96
CA PRO A 169 13.86 -6.89 -12.93
C PRO A 169 15.12 -6.12 -13.32
N VAL A 170 15.13 -4.82 -13.03
CA VAL A 170 16.28 -3.92 -13.19
C VAL A 170 16.89 -3.70 -11.81
N SER A 171 18.23 -3.80 -11.69
CA SER A 171 18.96 -3.64 -10.45
C SER A 171 19.96 -2.49 -10.45
N SER A 172 20.17 -1.83 -11.57
CA SER A 172 21.09 -0.70 -11.74
C SER A 172 20.39 0.49 -12.42
N GLU A 173 21.06 1.64 -12.44
CA GLU A 173 20.56 2.87 -13.09
C GLU A 173 19.24 3.40 -12.50
N ILE A 174 18.95 3.06 -11.23
CA ILE A 174 17.78 3.49 -10.48
C ILE A 174 18.20 4.50 -9.41
N SER A 175 17.50 5.64 -9.35
CA SER A 175 17.61 6.60 -8.25
C SER A 175 16.23 6.82 -7.65
N THR A 176 16.10 6.55 -6.34
CA THR A 176 14.83 6.68 -5.62
C THR A 176 14.98 7.68 -4.48
N SER A 177 14.09 8.68 -4.43
CA SER A 177 14.07 9.68 -3.37
C SER A 177 13.64 9.09 -2.01
N THR A 178 13.96 9.79 -0.93
CA THR A 178 13.26 9.61 0.33
C THR A 178 11.79 10.06 0.19
N ALA A 179 10.92 9.55 1.05
CA ALA A 179 9.52 9.98 1.08
C ALA A 179 9.39 11.41 1.60
N VAL A 180 8.68 12.24 0.87
CA VAL A 180 8.37 13.63 1.24
C VAL A 180 6.90 13.74 1.59
N GLN A 181 6.59 14.27 2.79
CA GLN A 181 5.21 14.49 3.20
C GLN A 181 4.62 15.68 2.44
N ARG A 182 3.41 15.49 1.92
CA ARG A 182 2.64 16.51 1.20
C ARG A 182 1.65 17.21 2.15
N PRO A 183 1.13 18.40 1.79
CA PRO A 183 0.17 19.13 2.61
C PRO A 183 -1.14 18.36 2.91
N ASP A 184 -1.52 17.42 2.03
CA ASP A 184 -2.68 16.55 2.18
C ASP A 184 -2.44 15.34 3.10
N GLN A 185 -1.32 15.32 3.83
CA GLN A 185 -0.87 14.26 4.73
C GLN A 185 -0.44 12.96 4.01
N THR A 186 -0.42 12.92 2.69
CA THR A 186 0.17 11.82 1.93
C THR A 186 1.70 11.96 1.87
N TYR A 187 2.35 10.88 1.48
CA TYR A 187 3.79 10.84 1.23
C TYR A 187 4.03 10.60 -0.25
N GLN A 188 4.98 11.33 -0.82
CA GLN A 188 5.40 11.16 -2.21
C GLN A 188 6.82 10.59 -2.27
N ILE A 189 6.99 9.56 -3.10
CA ILE A 189 8.28 9.01 -3.51
C ILE A 189 8.41 9.18 -5.01
N SER A 190 9.57 9.63 -5.48
CA SER A 190 9.94 9.63 -6.90
C SER A 190 11.05 8.62 -7.13
N SER A 191 10.95 7.85 -8.21
CA SER A 191 11.98 6.93 -8.65
C SER A 191 12.26 7.16 -10.13
N SER A 192 13.51 7.34 -10.48
CA SER A 192 13.95 7.46 -11.88
C SER A 192 14.72 6.23 -12.31
N LEU A 193 14.48 5.80 -13.54
CA LEU A 193 15.24 4.76 -14.23
C LEU A 193 15.90 5.38 -15.45
N THR A 194 17.23 5.33 -15.52
CA THR A 194 17.97 5.70 -16.75
C THR A 194 17.93 4.55 -17.73
N ILE A 195 17.53 4.82 -18.96
CA ILE A 195 17.38 3.84 -20.04
C ILE A 195 18.19 4.26 -21.26
N GLN A 196 18.49 3.31 -22.14
CA GLN A 196 19.04 3.60 -23.47
C GLN A 196 17.93 4.15 -24.38
N THR A 197 18.19 5.26 -25.05
CA THR A 197 17.24 5.87 -25.99
C THR A 197 16.91 4.91 -27.15
N SER A 198 17.87 4.08 -27.57
CA SER A 198 17.63 3.04 -28.58
C SER A 198 16.58 2.02 -28.15
N ASP A 199 16.59 1.58 -26.87
CA ASP A 199 15.61 0.64 -26.34
C ASP A 199 14.22 1.26 -26.29
N TRP A 200 14.14 2.55 -25.90
CA TRP A 200 12.89 3.30 -25.90
C TRP A 200 12.30 3.40 -27.32
N ASN A 201 13.12 3.74 -28.29
CA ASN A 201 12.71 3.87 -29.69
C ASN A 201 12.30 2.54 -30.33
N MET A 202 12.75 1.41 -29.77
CA MET A 202 12.29 0.06 -30.16
C MET A 202 11.01 -0.38 -29.42
N ASP A 203 10.31 0.55 -28.79
CA ASP A 203 9.05 0.31 -28.07
C ASP A 203 9.17 -0.69 -26.91
N LYS A 204 10.33 -0.78 -26.27
CA LYS A 204 10.55 -1.63 -25.10
C LYS A 204 9.63 -1.24 -23.95
N VAL A 205 9.00 -2.21 -23.32
CA VAL A 205 8.06 -2.00 -22.21
C VAL A 205 8.82 -1.84 -20.90
N TYR A 206 8.52 -0.79 -20.15
CA TYR A 206 9.03 -0.55 -18.81
C TYR A 206 7.88 -0.56 -17.79
N THR A 207 8.14 -1.08 -16.61
CA THR A 207 7.13 -1.19 -15.55
C THR A 207 7.70 -0.64 -14.25
N CYS A 208 7.03 0.37 -13.70
CA CYS A 208 7.23 0.78 -12.31
C CYS A 208 6.30 -0.04 -11.41
N LYS A 209 6.87 -0.66 -10.39
CA LYS A 209 6.13 -1.46 -9.40
C LYS A 209 6.36 -0.87 -8.01
N VAL A 210 5.26 -0.60 -7.29
CA VAL A 210 5.30 -0.08 -5.92
C VAL A 210 4.56 -1.03 -5.00
N SER A 211 5.22 -1.43 -3.93
CA SER A 211 4.67 -2.32 -2.90
C SER A 211 4.54 -1.58 -1.57
N LEU A 212 3.36 -1.67 -0.98
CA LEU A 212 3.01 -1.06 0.30
C LEU A 212 2.07 -1.99 1.08
N GLY A 213 2.55 -2.59 2.14
CA GLY A 213 1.78 -3.57 2.90
C GLY A 213 1.34 -4.74 2.01
N LEU A 214 0.04 -4.96 1.93
CA LEU A 214 -0.54 -5.99 1.06
C LEU A 214 -0.80 -5.52 -0.37
N HIS A 215 -0.64 -4.21 -0.61
CA HIS A 215 -0.90 -3.63 -1.92
C HIS A 215 0.39 -3.65 -2.75
N THR A 216 0.27 -4.16 -3.95
CA THR A 216 1.30 -4.04 -4.97
C THR A 216 0.63 -3.52 -6.24
N LEU A 217 1.05 -2.34 -6.67
CA LEU A 217 0.59 -1.74 -7.91
C LEU A 217 1.75 -1.65 -8.88
N HIS A 218 1.42 -1.72 -10.15
CA HIS A 218 2.37 -1.52 -11.23
C HIS A 218 1.74 -0.66 -12.32
N LYS A 219 2.58 0.10 -13.00
CA LYS A 219 2.19 0.87 -14.18
C LYS A 219 3.25 0.71 -15.25
N THR A 220 2.81 0.35 -16.42
CA THR A 220 3.65 0.18 -17.60
C THR A 220 3.70 1.46 -18.41
N ILE A 221 4.78 1.62 -19.18
CA ILE A 221 4.95 2.66 -20.18
C ILE A 221 5.82 2.14 -21.32
N LYS A 222 5.51 2.56 -22.55
CA LYS A 222 6.30 2.36 -23.76
C LYS A 222 6.04 3.52 -24.71
N MET A 223 6.92 3.70 -25.69
CA MET A 223 6.90 4.85 -26.58
C MET A 223 5.57 4.99 -27.34
N SER A 224 5.04 3.89 -27.89
CA SER A 224 3.80 3.89 -28.69
C SER A 224 2.53 4.25 -27.92
N GLU A 225 2.56 4.25 -26.59
CA GLU A 225 1.43 4.62 -25.71
C GLU A 225 1.50 6.10 -25.28
N CYS A 226 2.59 6.81 -25.61
CA CYS A 226 2.73 8.22 -25.27
C CYS A 226 2.03 9.09 -26.32
N PRO A 227 1.30 10.16 -25.91
CA PRO A 227 0.74 11.11 -26.85
C PRO A 227 1.85 11.70 -27.72
N THR A 228 1.67 11.71 -29.04
CA THR A 228 2.51 12.50 -29.96
C THR A 228 2.08 13.95 -29.84
N GLU A 229 3.00 14.84 -29.47
CA GLU A 229 2.77 16.28 -29.56
C GLU A 229 2.65 16.75 -31.01
#